data_4ba417273dd23ab2637bd975dfb05dbc
#
_entry.id   4ba417273dd23ab2637bd975dfb05dbc
#
_cell.length_a   1.000
_cell.length_b   1.000
_cell.length_c   1.000
_cell.angle_alpha   90.00
_cell.angle_beta   90.00
_cell.angle_gamma   90.00
#
_symmetry.space_group_name_H-M   'P 1'
#
loop_
_entity.id
_entity.type
_entity.pdbx_description
1 polymer ?
#
loop_
_entity_poly.entity_id
_entity_poly.type
_entity_poly.pdbx_seq_one_letter_code
_entity_poly.pdbx_strand_id
1 'polypeptide(L)'
;MKAFEFFSAKRQQFAQRAQAAFAQYKEAKKQRGMTLLEVIIVLGIIGTIAAGVVVLAQRAFDSRTVAEVVQNTNTIRVAMKDAYSRAGSYPDYVDPTGFTNTTITQAGSTGATASLVKIGKVSVDEIRNKISGDFYGISNGETSNGTDNAKGFALEINGLTTEQCRNILGQVGNNWDYVEVGNSAAGSYSFANGTQVKMTEAATQAGPVLRSLGNNGTQDITPDIIVGVCTQAGASNSIILGSR
;
A
#
# COMPACT_ATOMS: atom_id res chain seq x y z
N MET A 1 64.22 -50.83 -45.00
CA MET A 1 64.06 -50.86 -43.54
C MET A 1 63.61 -49.54 -42.91
N LYS A 2 63.62 -48.37 -43.55
CA LYS A 2 63.15 -47.06 -42.96
C LYS A 2 61.67 -46.85 -42.85
N ALA A 3 60.79 -47.56 -43.62
CA ALA A 3 59.35 -47.38 -43.59
C ALA A 3 58.68 -48.05 -42.36
N PHE A 4 59.31 -49.10 -41.82
CA PHE A 4 58.72 -49.87 -40.70
C PHE A 4 58.93 -49.15 -39.35
N GLU A 5 60.09 -48.43 -39.21
CA GLU A 5 60.29 -47.60 -38.00
C GLU A 5 59.41 -46.36 -37.93
N PHE A 6 59.00 -45.79 -39.05
CA PHE A 6 58.14 -44.65 -39.13
C PHE A 6 56.67 -45.01 -38.71
N PHE A 7 56.23 -46.21 -39.05
CA PHE A 7 54.94 -46.70 -38.63
C PHE A 7 54.87 -47.09 -37.15
N SER A 8 55.97 -47.58 -36.56
CA SER A 8 56.03 -47.92 -35.15
C SER A 8 56.05 -46.66 -34.27
N ALA A 9 56.73 -45.61 -34.65
CA ALA A 9 56.79 -44.32 -33.94
C ALA A 9 55.42 -43.60 -33.95
N LYS A 10 54.66 -43.64 -35.06
CA LYS A 10 53.32 -43.08 -35.13
C LYS A 10 52.32 -43.84 -34.26
N ARG A 11 52.42 -45.17 -34.18
CA ARG A 11 51.60 -45.99 -33.29
C ARG A 11 51.86 -45.67 -31.82
N GLN A 12 53.08 -45.47 -31.41
CA GLN A 12 53.42 -45.09 -30.05
C GLN A 12 52.90 -43.68 -29.69
N GLN A 13 53.00 -42.70 -30.60
CA GLN A 13 52.44 -41.37 -30.40
C GLN A 13 50.92 -41.37 -30.30
N PHE A 14 50.21 -42.21 -31.07
CA PHE A 14 48.79 -42.38 -30.99
C PHE A 14 48.36 -43.03 -29.67
N ALA A 15 49.08 -44.05 -29.20
CA ALA A 15 48.83 -44.70 -27.92
C ALA A 15 49.05 -43.73 -26.72
N GLN A 16 50.09 -42.92 -26.78
CA GLN A 16 50.38 -41.92 -25.75
C GLN A 16 49.33 -40.77 -25.71
N ARG A 17 48.86 -40.30 -26.87
CA ARG A 17 47.78 -39.32 -26.97
C ARG A 17 46.45 -39.89 -26.48
N ALA A 18 46.14 -41.15 -26.79
CA ALA A 18 44.94 -41.80 -26.27
C ALA A 18 45.00 -41.98 -24.74
N GLN A 19 46.15 -42.36 -24.19
CA GLN A 19 46.34 -42.48 -22.73
C GLN A 19 46.25 -41.13 -22.02
N ALA A 20 46.80 -40.06 -22.59
CA ALA A 20 46.70 -38.69 -22.04
C ALA A 20 45.23 -38.20 -22.08
N ALA A 21 44.50 -38.46 -23.16
CA ALA A 21 43.06 -38.12 -23.26
C ALA A 21 42.19 -38.92 -22.28
N PHE A 22 42.51 -40.21 -22.06
CA PHE A 22 41.85 -41.02 -21.02
C PHE A 22 42.18 -40.57 -19.59
N ALA A 23 43.39 -40.10 -19.34
CA ALA A 23 43.78 -39.55 -18.04
C ALA A 23 43.04 -38.23 -17.75
N GLN A 24 42.96 -37.33 -18.74
CA GLN A 24 42.17 -36.09 -18.63
C GLN A 24 40.65 -36.36 -18.45
N TYR A 25 40.12 -37.39 -19.13
CA TYR A 25 38.72 -37.78 -18.94
C TYR A 25 38.43 -38.38 -17.54
N LYS A 26 39.41 -39.10 -16.95
CA LYS A 26 39.37 -39.59 -15.57
C LYS A 26 39.49 -38.50 -14.54
N GLU A 27 40.27 -37.49 -14.79
CA GLU A 27 40.38 -36.30 -13.91
C GLU A 27 39.13 -35.42 -13.98
N ALA A 28 38.59 -35.23 -15.17
CA ALA A 28 37.28 -34.53 -15.33
C ALA A 28 36.13 -35.29 -14.67
N LYS A 29 36.15 -36.61 -14.56
CA LYS A 29 35.20 -37.42 -13.78
C LYS A 29 35.44 -37.42 -12.26
N LYS A 30 36.56 -36.90 -11.79
CA LYS A 30 36.81 -36.58 -10.37
C LYS A 30 36.31 -35.19 -10.01
N GLN A 31 35.30 -34.69 -10.64
CA GLN A 31 34.44 -33.69 -10.00
C GLN A 31 33.85 -34.39 -8.79
N ARG A 32 34.32 -34.03 -7.64
CA ARG A 32 33.82 -34.48 -6.34
C ARG A 32 32.31 -34.30 -6.38
N GLY A 33 31.55 -35.39 -6.48
CA GLY A 33 30.12 -35.34 -6.25
C GLY A 33 29.92 -34.67 -4.91
N MET A 34 29.20 -33.55 -4.87
CA MET A 34 28.84 -32.91 -3.62
C MET A 34 28.22 -33.99 -2.72
N THR A 35 28.71 -34.11 -1.50
CA THR A 35 28.13 -35.05 -0.56
C THR A 35 26.69 -34.65 -0.29
N LEU A 36 25.82 -35.63 -0.05
CA LEU A 36 24.41 -35.37 0.28
C LEU A 36 24.31 -34.42 1.49
N LEU A 37 25.23 -34.52 2.44
CA LEU A 37 25.33 -33.64 3.59
C LEU A 37 25.59 -32.18 3.17
N GLU A 38 26.51 -31.94 2.24
CA GLU A 38 26.86 -30.59 1.76
C GLU A 38 25.68 -29.91 1.04
N VAL A 39 24.93 -30.70 0.25
CA VAL A 39 23.72 -30.20 -0.41
C VAL A 39 22.64 -29.83 0.61
N ILE A 40 22.40 -30.64 1.64
CA ILE A 40 21.42 -30.36 2.70
C ILE A 40 21.81 -29.12 3.49
N ILE A 41 23.08 -28.94 3.83
CA ILE A 41 23.56 -27.76 4.56
C ILE A 41 23.36 -26.49 3.70
N VAL A 42 23.74 -26.53 2.43
CA VAL A 42 23.59 -25.39 1.49
C VAL A 42 22.11 -25.03 1.30
N LEU A 43 21.24 -26.02 1.09
CA LEU A 43 19.80 -25.82 0.99
C LEU A 43 19.21 -25.25 2.27
N GLY A 44 19.68 -25.72 3.44
CA GLY A 44 19.26 -25.18 4.73
C GLY A 44 19.62 -23.71 4.91
N ILE A 45 20.84 -23.31 4.54
CA ILE A 45 21.29 -21.92 4.62
C ILE A 45 20.52 -21.05 3.63
N ILE A 46 20.37 -21.48 2.37
CA ILE A 46 19.60 -20.74 1.35
C ILE A 46 18.15 -20.59 1.79
N GLY A 47 17.56 -21.65 2.35
CA GLY A 47 16.17 -21.62 2.83
C GLY A 47 15.95 -20.59 3.95
N THR A 48 16.86 -20.51 4.91
CA THR A 48 16.76 -19.52 6.02
C THR A 48 16.96 -18.07 5.52
N ILE A 49 17.90 -17.84 4.62
CA ILE A 49 18.12 -16.53 4.01
C ILE A 49 16.91 -16.13 3.16
N ALA A 50 16.39 -17.03 2.33
CA ALA A 50 15.23 -16.77 1.49
C ALA A 50 14.00 -16.40 2.33
N ALA A 51 13.73 -17.09 3.43
CA ALA A 51 12.65 -16.76 4.34
C ALA A 51 12.79 -15.35 4.92
N GLY A 52 14.00 -14.96 5.35
CA GLY A 52 14.28 -13.61 5.85
C GLY A 52 14.04 -12.52 4.79
N VAL A 53 14.50 -12.76 3.56
CA VAL A 53 14.33 -11.79 2.45
C VAL A 53 12.86 -11.59 2.11
N VAL A 54 12.03 -12.64 2.11
CA VAL A 54 10.59 -12.53 1.83
C VAL A 54 9.90 -11.63 2.87
N VAL A 55 10.18 -11.79 4.16
CA VAL A 55 9.60 -10.94 5.23
C VAL A 55 10.01 -9.47 5.06
N LEU A 56 11.28 -9.22 4.75
CA LEU A 56 11.77 -7.85 4.53
C LEU A 56 11.13 -7.21 3.28
N ALA A 57 10.96 -7.99 2.20
CA ALA A 57 10.30 -7.53 0.98
C ALA A 57 8.83 -7.15 1.24
N GLN A 58 8.08 -7.97 1.99
CA GLN A 58 6.69 -7.65 2.36
C GLN A 58 6.60 -6.33 3.11
N ARG A 59 7.45 -6.11 4.14
CA ARG A 59 7.48 -4.83 4.88
C ARG A 59 7.81 -3.63 3.99
N ALA A 60 8.71 -3.80 3.03
CA ALA A 60 9.05 -2.74 2.08
C ALA A 60 7.88 -2.40 1.15
N PHE A 61 7.13 -3.39 0.67
CA PHE A 61 5.92 -3.17 -0.12
C PHE A 61 4.83 -2.48 0.68
N ASP A 62 4.60 -2.91 1.93
CA ASP A 62 3.61 -2.29 2.82
C ASP A 62 3.95 -0.81 3.08
N SER A 63 5.21 -0.51 3.39
CA SER A 63 5.66 0.87 3.60
C SER A 63 5.50 1.74 2.36
N ARG A 64 5.76 1.20 1.17
CA ARG A 64 5.55 1.89 -0.10
C ARG A 64 4.07 2.17 -0.34
N THR A 65 3.21 1.18 -0.12
CA THR A 65 1.76 1.31 -0.29
C THR A 65 1.19 2.37 0.66
N VAL A 66 1.62 2.37 1.93
CA VAL A 66 1.24 3.40 2.91
C VAL A 66 1.68 4.80 2.45
N ALA A 67 2.91 4.95 1.98
CA ALA A 67 3.41 6.25 1.48
C ALA A 67 2.60 6.74 0.26
N GLU A 68 2.21 5.85 -0.65
CA GLU A 68 1.36 6.16 -1.79
C GLU A 68 -0.04 6.61 -1.34
N VAL A 69 -0.66 5.92 -0.39
CA VAL A 69 -1.95 6.31 0.20
C VAL A 69 -1.87 7.69 0.82
N VAL A 70 -0.82 7.98 1.61
CA VAL A 70 -0.59 9.30 2.22
C VAL A 70 -0.44 10.38 1.15
N GLN A 71 0.32 10.13 0.09
CA GLN A 71 0.47 11.07 -1.02
C GLN A 71 -0.87 11.31 -1.73
N ASN A 72 -1.63 10.25 -2.03
CA ASN A 72 -2.91 10.34 -2.69
C ASN A 72 -3.94 11.14 -1.87
N THR A 73 -3.98 10.95 -0.54
CA THR A 73 -4.88 11.76 0.32
C THR A 73 -4.55 13.25 0.24
N ASN A 74 -3.28 13.63 0.18
CA ASN A 74 -2.89 15.03 0.02
C ASN A 74 -3.24 15.57 -1.38
N THR A 75 -3.06 14.77 -2.43
CA THR A 75 -3.47 15.13 -3.81
C THR A 75 -4.98 15.36 -3.87
N ILE A 76 -5.78 14.46 -3.29
CA ILE A 76 -7.23 14.58 -3.22
C ILE A 76 -7.64 15.83 -2.41
N ARG A 77 -6.97 16.11 -1.29
CA ARG A 77 -7.21 17.32 -0.48
C ARG A 77 -7.06 18.59 -1.31
N VAL A 78 -5.97 18.70 -2.06
CA VAL A 78 -5.71 19.87 -2.93
C VAL A 78 -6.73 19.92 -4.06
N ALA A 79 -7.02 18.80 -4.70
CA ALA A 79 -7.99 18.70 -5.79
C ALA A 79 -9.41 19.09 -5.35
N MET A 80 -9.84 18.65 -4.16
CA MET A 80 -11.13 19.03 -3.56
C MET A 80 -11.23 20.53 -3.32
N LYS A 81 -10.21 21.12 -2.69
CA LYS A 81 -10.19 22.57 -2.47
C LYS A 81 -10.20 23.36 -3.77
N ASP A 82 -9.43 22.96 -4.77
CA ASP A 82 -9.39 23.63 -6.05
C ASP A 82 -10.70 23.49 -6.85
N ALA A 83 -11.31 22.32 -6.84
CA ALA A 83 -12.56 22.06 -7.56
C ALA A 83 -13.79 22.77 -6.96
N TYR A 84 -13.88 22.83 -5.63
CA TYR A 84 -15.10 23.26 -4.92
C TYR A 84 -14.96 24.59 -4.16
N SER A 85 -13.78 25.20 -4.09
CA SER A 85 -13.57 26.46 -3.36
C SER A 85 -14.50 27.59 -3.83
N ARG A 86 -14.92 27.61 -5.09
CA ARG A 86 -15.82 28.62 -5.66
C ARG A 86 -17.30 28.22 -5.56
N ALA A 87 -17.60 26.97 -5.33
CA ALA A 87 -18.99 26.47 -5.24
C ALA A 87 -19.67 26.83 -3.91
N GLY A 88 -18.87 27.18 -2.89
CA GLY A 88 -19.37 27.56 -1.57
C GLY A 88 -19.82 26.37 -0.69
N SER A 89 -19.90 25.18 -1.27
CA SER A 89 -20.20 23.93 -0.54
C SER A 89 -19.56 22.74 -1.23
N TYR A 90 -19.26 21.71 -0.45
CA TYR A 90 -18.80 20.42 -0.95
C TYR A 90 -19.98 19.48 -1.21
N PRO A 91 -19.86 18.55 -2.18
CA PRO A 91 -20.95 17.63 -2.54
C PRO A 91 -21.19 16.58 -1.45
N ASP A 92 -22.43 16.10 -1.40
CA ASP A 92 -22.85 15.00 -0.53
C ASP A 92 -22.11 13.71 -0.84
N TYR A 93 -22.07 12.81 0.14
CA TYR A 93 -21.53 11.47 -0.02
C TYR A 93 -22.33 10.68 -1.05
N VAL A 94 -21.61 10.05 -1.93
CA VAL A 94 -22.12 9.02 -2.84
C VAL A 94 -21.25 7.79 -2.67
N ASP A 95 -21.87 6.66 -2.38
CA ASP A 95 -21.18 5.40 -2.16
C ASP A 95 -20.37 4.98 -3.40
N PRO A 96 -19.03 4.88 -3.31
CA PRO A 96 -18.20 4.54 -4.44
C PRO A 96 -18.06 3.03 -4.68
N THR A 97 -18.66 2.15 -3.88
CA THR A 97 -18.52 0.69 -4.01
C THR A 97 -19.01 0.16 -5.36
N GLY A 98 -19.95 0.83 -6.00
CA GLY A 98 -20.45 0.49 -7.34
C GLY A 98 -19.55 0.95 -8.48
N PHE A 99 -18.50 1.73 -8.23
CA PHE A 99 -17.63 2.21 -9.30
C PHE A 99 -16.57 1.19 -9.68
N THR A 100 -16.25 1.18 -10.97
CA THR A 100 -15.09 0.48 -11.55
C THR A 100 -14.20 1.48 -12.26
N ASN A 101 -13.01 1.08 -12.68
CA ASN A 101 -12.09 1.96 -13.42
C ASN A 101 -12.72 2.55 -14.70
N THR A 102 -13.69 1.86 -15.28
CA THR A 102 -14.40 2.30 -16.49
C THR A 102 -15.68 3.07 -16.19
N THR A 103 -16.44 2.66 -15.15
CA THR A 103 -17.71 3.30 -14.84
C THR A 103 -17.55 4.64 -14.13
N ILE A 104 -16.50 4.85 -13.36
CA ILE A 104 -16.24 6.10 -12.62
C ILE A 104 -16.21 7.35 -13.53
N THR A 105 -15.81 7.19 -14.79
CA THR A 105 -15.75 8.27 -15.78
C THR A 105 -17.06 8.48 -16.57
N GLN A 106 -18.03 7.58 -16.42
CA GLN A 106 -19.30 7.66 -17.16
C GLN A 106 -20.18 8.83 -16.69
N ALA A 107 -21.05 9.30 -17.58
CA ALA A 107 -21.91 10.46 -17.30
C ALA A 107 -22.82 10.28 -16.09
N GLY A 108 -23.31 9.05 -15.84
CA GLY A 108 -24.18 8.71 -14.71
C GLY A 108 -23.49 8.62 -13.35
N SER A 109 -22.17 8.57 -13.29
CA SER A 109 -21.43 8.52 -12.02
C SER A 109 -21.43 9.91 -11.36
N THR A 110 -21.86 10.01 -10.11
CA THR A 110 -22.00 11.26 -9.36
C THR A 110 -21.12 11.24 -8.09
N GLY A 111 -21.15 12.32 -7.31
CA GLY A 111 -20.36 12.49 -6.10
C GLY A 111 -18.95 13.03 -6.33
N ALA A 112 -18.29 13.41 -5.26
CA ALA A 112 -16.95 14.02 -5.31
C ALA A 112 -15.92 13.11 -5.96
N THR A 113 -15.89 11.84 -5.60
CA THR A 113 -14.95 10.83 -6.09
C THR A 113 -14.97 10.73 -7.63
N ALA A 114 -16.17 10.59 -8.23
CA ALA A 114 -16.30 10.53 -9.68
C ALA A 114 -16.04 11.88 -10.35
N SER A 115 -16.47 12.97 -9.73
CA SER A 115 -16.34 14.33 -10.29
C SER A 115 -14.88 14.75 -10.43
N LEU A 116 -14.02 14.47 -9.43
CA LEU A 116 -12.60 14.79 -9.48
C LEU A 116 -11.89 14.10 -10.64
N VAL A 117 -12.24 12.84 -10.91
CA VAL A 117 -11.69 12.09 -12.04
C VAL A 117 -12.18 12.67 -13.37
N LYS A 118 -13.48 12.96 -13.51
CA LYS A 118 -14.06 13.49 -14.74
C LYS A 118 -13.49 14.85 -15.16
N ILE A 119 -13.21 15.71 -14.18
CA ILE A 119 -12.59 17.03 -14.46
C ILE A 119 -11.06 16.95 -14.59
N GLY A 120 -10.47 15.74 -14.47
CA GLY A 120 -9.03 15.52 -14.65
C GLY A 120 -8.15 16.08 -13.53
N LYS A 121 -8.71 16.34 -12.33
CA LYS A 121 -7.93 16.81 -11.18
C LYS A 121 -7.19 15.68 -10.46
N VAL A 122 -7.73 14.47 -10.54
CA VAL A 122 -7.15 13.25 -9.96
C VAL A 122 -7.31 12.13 -10.97
N SER A 123 -6.31 11.30 -11.12
CA SER A 123 -6.39 10.09 -11.95
C SER A 123 -7.21 9.00 -11.26
N VAL A 124 -7.72 8.03 -12.05
CA VAL A 124 -8.42 6.84 -11.50
C VAL A 124 -7.55 6.07 -10.52
N ASP A 125 -6.23 6.09 -10.74
CA ASP A 125 -5.27 5.38 -9.91
C ASP A 125 -5.01 6.08 -8.58
N GLU A 126 -4.95 7.41 -8.56
CA GLU A 126 -4.77 8.23 -7.35
C GLU A 126 -6.02 8.28 -6.46
N ILE A 127 -7.24 8.19 -7.05
CA ILE A 127 -8.49 8.17 -6.28
C ILE A 127 -8.80 6.79 -5.68
N ARG A 128 -7.92 5.80 -5.93
CA ARG A 128 -8.06 4.44 -5.43
C ARG A 128 -7.17 4.18 -4.22
N ASN A 129 -7.76 3.67 -3.14
CA ASN A 129 -7.04 3.17 -1.99
C ASN A 129 -6.26 1.90 -2.38
N LYS A 130 -4.95 1.98 -2.40
CA LYS A 130 -4.06 0.87 -2.79
C LYS A 130 -4.02 -0.28 -1.77
N ILE A 131 -4.57 -0.07 -0.58
CA ILE A 131 -4.63 -1.08 0.48
C ILE A 131 -5.87 -1.95 0.31
N SER A 132 -7.07 -1.34 0.31
CA SER A 132 -8.33 -2.07 0.17
C SER A 132 -8.68 -2.39 -1.29
N GLY A 133 -8.15 -1.64 -2.24
CA GLY A 133 -8.55 -1.70 -3.66
C GLY A 133 -9.82 -0.92 -3.98
N ASP A 134 -10.47 -0.30 -2.99
CA ASP A 134 -11.66 0.53 -3.15
C ASP A 134 -11.32 1.94 -3.62
N PHE A 135 -12.32 2.69 -4.08
CA PHE A 135 -12.18 4.13 -4.25
C PHE A 135 -12.31 4.83 -2.90
N TYR A 136 -11.65 5.98 -2.71
CA TYR A 136 -11.84 6.74 -1.49
C TYR A 136 -13.29 7.22 -1.37
N GLY A 137 -13.90 7.03 -0.20
CA GLY A 137 -15.18 7.65 0.15
C GLY A 137 -14.94 9.13 0.44
N ILE A 138 -15.69 10.02 -0.19
CA ILE A 138 -15.60 11.46 0.03
C ILE A 138 -16.99 11.99 0.36
N SER A 139 -17.11 12.68 1.49
CA SER A 139 -18.35 13.31 1.97
C SER A 139 -18.11 14.78 2.25
N ASN A 140 -19.18 15.56 2.26
CA ASN A 140 -19.15 16.91 2.82
C ASN A 140 -19.05 16.87 4.36
N GLY A 141 -18.60 17.98 4.93
CA GLY A 141 -18.42 18.13 6.37
C GLY A 141 -18.99 19.43 6.91
N GLU A 142 -19.61 19.34 8.08
CA GLU A 142 -20.08 20.46 8.85
C GLU A 142 -18.88 21.12 9.59
N THR A 143 -18.68 22.42 9.36
CA THR A 143 -17.56 23.17 9.95
C THR A 143 -17.94 24.11 11.09
N SER A 144 -19.23 24.25 11.39
CA SER A 144 -19.78 25.06 12.47
C SER A 144 -20.97 24.37 13.10
N ASN A 145 -21.02 24.32 14.43
CA ASN A 145 -22.10 23.68 15.17
C ASN A 145 -23.49 24.25 14.80
N GLY A 146 -24.44 23.36 14.55
CA GLY A 146 -25.85 23.69 14.32
C GLY A 146 -26.12 24.33 12.97
N THR A 147 -25.20 24.28 12.03
CA THR A 147 -25.40 24.76 10.66
C THR A 147 -25.02 23.67 9.66
N ASP A 148 -26.00 23.28 8.86
CA ASP A 148 -25.79 22.41 7.70
C ASP A 148 -25.13 23.21 6.58
N ASN A 149 -23.82 23.46 6.69
CA ASN A 149 -23.13 24.40 5.83
C ASN A 149 -22.23 23.76 4.75
N ALA A 150 -21.99 22.44 4.82
CA ALA A 150 -21.18 21.69 3.84
C ALA A 150 -19.88 22.40 3.40
N LYS A 151 -19.25 23.21 4.28
CA LYS A 151 -18.06 24.01 3.97
C LYS A 151 -16.74 23.29 4.24
N GLY A 152 -16.82 22.06 4.69
CA GLY A 152 -15.73 21.12 4.80
C GLY A 152 -15.98 19.88 3.98
N PHE A 153 -14.96 19.06 3.84
CA PHE A 153 -15.07 17.72 3.28
C PHE A 153 -14.27 16.74 4.13
N ALA A 154 -14.67 15.49 4.07
CA ALA A 154 -13.97 14.38 4.70
C ALA A 154 -13.72 13.26 3.69
N LEU A 155 -12.56 12.61 3.84
CA LEU A 155 -12.07 11.50 3.03
C LEU A 155 -11.92 10.28 3.93
N GLU A 156 -12.49 9.14 3.57
CA GLU A 156 -12.33 7.88 4.29
C GLU A 156 -11.38 6.92 3.58
N ILE A 157 -10.44 6.38 4.35
CA ILE A 157 -9.51 5.31 3.98
C ILE A 157 -9.94 4.07 4.73
N ASN A 158 -10.54 3.10 4.05
CA ASN A 158 -11.07 1.87 4.63
C ASN A 158 -10.11 0.67 4.48
N GLY A 159 -10.44 -0.45 5.13
CA GLY A 159 -9.76 -1.72 4.92
C GLY A 159 -8.32 -1.78 5.44
N LEU A 160 -8.00 -1.05 6.52
CA LEU A 160 -6.67 -0.95 7.07
C LEU A 160 -6.40 -2.02 8.14
N THR A 161 -5.24 -2.66 8.07
CA THR A 161 -4.73 -3.43 9.22
C THR A 161 -4.33 -2.49 10.36
N THR A 162 -4.18 -3.01 11.56
CA THR A 162 -3.72 -2.25 12.74
C THR A 162 -2.38 -1.53 12.46
N GLU A 163 -1.45 -2.19 11.80
CA GLU A 163 -0.13 -1.63 11.48
C GLU A 163 -0.24 -0.50 10.45
N GLN A 164 -1.00 -0.70 9.38
CA GLN A 164 -1.25 0.31 8.34
C GLN A 164 -1.98 1.54 8.90
N CYS A 165 -3.01 1.33 9.74
CA CYS A 165 -3.72 2.41 10.43
C CYS A 165 -2.75 3.26 11.26
N ARG A 166 -1.91 2.64 12.08
CA ARG A 166 -0.90 3.33 12.91
C ARG A 166 0.11 4.11 12.07
N ASN A 167 0.61 3.50 11.00
CA ASN A 167 1.59 4.13 10.12
C ASN A 167 1.01 5.34 9.36
N ILE A 168 -0.22 5.23 8.84
CA ILE A 168 -0.89 6.33 8.14
C ILE A 168 -1.21 7.46 9.13
N LEU A 169 -1.83 7.13 10.26
CA LEU A 169 -2.21 8.12 11.27
C LEU A 169 -1.01 8.90 11.81
N GLY A 170 0.13 8.23 12.02
CA GLY A 170 1.38 8.87 12.42
C GLY A 170 1.95 9.85 11.40
N GLN A 171 1.68 9.65 10.10
CA GLN A 171 2.18 10.53 9.04
C GLN A 171 1.25 11.70 8.73
N VAL A 172 -0.07 11.48 8.77
CA VAL A 172 -1.04 12.49 8.33
C VAL A 172 -1.88 13.09 9.44
N GLY A 173 -2.01 12.43 10.59
CA GLY A 173 -2.99 12.81 11.63
C GLY A 173 -2.87 14.26 12.08
N ASN A 174 -1.66 14.77 12.25
CA ASN A 174 -1.44 16.15 12.70
C ASN A 174 -1.56 17.21 11.58
N ASN A 175 -1.72 16.78 10.32
CA ASN A 175 -1.77 17.67 9.16
C ASN A 175 -3.20 17.99 8.69
N TRP A 176 -4.20 17.34 9.26
CA TRP A 176 -5.60 17.50 8.89
C TRP A 176 -6.40 18.21 9.98
N ASP A 177 -7.45 18.93 9.58
CA ASP A 177 -8.29 19.71 10.49
C ASP A 177 -9.22 18.80 11.32
N TYR A 178 -9.65 17.66 10.74
CA TYR A 178 -10.44 16.64 11.38
C TYR A 178 -9.81 15.27 11.16
N VAL A 179 -9.76 14.47 12.20
CA VAL A 179 -9.23 13.10 12.17
C VAL A 179 -10.08 12.21 13.06
N GLU A 180 -10.63 11.17 12.48
CA GLU A 180 -11.40 10.14 13.18
C GLU A 180 -10.89 8.76 12.78
N VAL A 181 -10.89 7.84 13.73
CA VAL A 181 -10.59 6.42 13.50
C VAL A 181 -11.86 5.61 13.64
N GLY A 182 -12.27 4.98 12.55
CA GLY A 182 -13.48 4.18 12.45
C GLY A 182 -13.23 2.69 12.28
N ASN A 183 -14.31 1.99 11.99
CA ASN A 183 -14.33 0.56 11.71
C ASN A 183 -15.03 0.32 10.37
N SER A 184 -14.27 0.24 9.29
CA SER A 184 -14.76 -0.07 7.94
C SER A 184 -13.81 -0.99 7.23
N ALA A 185 -14.27 -2.19 6.91
CA ALA A 185 -13.55 -3.14 6.08
C ALA A 185 -13.57 -2.72 4.59
N ALA A 186 -12.78 -3.38 3.76
CA ALA A 186 -12.86 -3.21 2.32
C ALA A 186 -14.31 -3.43 1.82
N GLY A 187 -14.77 -2.57 0.90
CA GLY A 187 -16.15 -2.59 0.39
C GLY A 187 -17.18 -1.94 1.32
N SER A 188 -16.77 -1.29 2.40
CA SER A 188 -17.67 -0.57 3.31
C SER A 188 -17.10 0.77 3.74
N TYR A 189 -18.01 1.70 4.11
CA TYR A 189 -17.64 3.04 4.58
C TYR A 189 -18.48 3.42 5.79
N SER A 190 -17.93 4.29 6.65
CA SER A 190 -18.65 4.87 7.79
C SER A 190 -19.62 5.97 7.36
N PHE A 191 -19.43 6.53 6.16
CA PHE A 191 -20.30 7.59 5.64
C PHE A 191 -21.66 7.04 5.23
N ALA A 192 -22.71 7.84 5.48
CA ALA A 192 -24.07 7.53 5.05
C ALA A 192 -24.57 8.59 4.07
N ASN A 193 -25.36 8.14 3.06
CA ASN A 193 -25.96 9.04 2.08
C ASN A 193 -26.84 10.10 2.76
N GLY A 194 -26.65 11.36 2.37
CA GLY A 194 -27.41 12.49 2.90
C GLY A 194 -27.03 12.90 4.33
N THR A 195 -25.95 12.36 4.89
CA THR A 195 -25.44 12.73 6.21
C THR A 195 -24.09 13.40 6.07
N GLN A 196 -23.94 14.58 6.66
CA GLN A 196 -22.66 15.30 6.72
C GLN A 196 -21.78 14.77 7.85
N VAL A 197 -20.45 14.81 7.64
CA VAL A 197 -19.52 14.51 8.71
C VAL A 197 -19.46 15.71 9.67
N LYS A 198 -19.74 15.48 10.94
CA LYS A 198 -19.70 16.50 11.98
C LYS A 198 -18.27 16.78 12.42
N MET A 199 -17.56 17.62 11.66
CA MET A 199 -16.18 17.97 11.97
C MET A 199 -16.00 18.82 13.23
N THR A 200 -17.11 19.18 13.90
CA THR A 200 -17.14 19.97 15.13
C THR A 200 -17.38 19.15 16.39
N GLU A 201 -17.42 17.85 16.30
CA GLU A 201 -17.48 16.96 17.46
C GLU A 201 -16.28 17.15 18.38
N ALA A 202 -16.45 16.93 19.67
CA ALA A 202 -15.38 17.08 20.64
C ALA A 202 -14.30 16.02 20.41
N ALA A 203 -13.07 16.46 20.23
CA ALA A 203 -11.95 15.54 20.11
C ALA A 203 -11.56 14.95 21.48
N THR A 204 -11.19 13.68 21.49
CA THR A 204 -10.72 12.97 22.68
C THR A 204 -9.48 12.12 22.36
N GLN A 205 -8.59 11.95 23.32
CA GLN A 205 -7.40 11.11 23.15
C GLN A 205 -7.71 9.61 23.07
N ALA A 206 -8.90 9.21 23.53
CA ALA A 206 -9.35 7.82 23.47
C ALA A 206 -10.09 7.47 22.17
N GLY A 207 -10.31 8.46 21.28
CA GLY A 207 -11.05 8.29 20.03
C GLY A 207 -12.57 8.24 20.23
N PRO A 208 -13.34 8.01 19.18
CA PRO A 208 -12.89 7.84 17.78
C PRO A 208 -12.35 9.14 17.15
N VAL A 209 -12.87 10.33 17.56
CA VAL A 209 -12.45 11.63 17.02
C VAL A 209 -11.21 12.11 17.77
N LEU A 210 -10.10 12.25 17.07
CA LEU A 210 -8.80 12.66 17.62
C LEU A 210 -8.49 14.14 17.40
N ARG A 211 -8.93 14.69 16.27
CA ARG A 211 -8.82 16.11 15.93
C ARG A 211 -10.14 16.59 15.34
N SER A 212 -10.53 17.81 15.67
CA SER A 212 -11.75 18.39 15.16
C SER A 212 -11.68 19.92 15.12
N LEU A 213 -12.69 20.53 14.53
CA LEU A 213 -12.90 21.99 14.56
C LEU A 213 -13.65 22.45 15.85
N GLY A 214 -14.06 21.50 16.68
CA GLY A 214 -14.78 21.75 17.93
C GLY A 214 -13.87 21.89 19.15
N ASN A 215 -14.44 21.62 20.31
CA ASN A 215 -13.74 21.72 21.59
C ASN A 215 -12.60 20.70 21.67
N ASN A 216 -11.43 21.12 22.20
CA ASN A 216 -10.22 20.31 22.30
C ASN A 216 -9.68 19.78 20.96
N GLY A 217 -10.11 20.35 19.85
CA GLY A 217 -9.86 19.83 18.51
C GLY A 217 -8.42 19.94 17.99
N THR A 218 -7.58 20.77 18.62
CA THR A 218 -6.20 21.04 18.18
C THR A 218 -5.14 20.24 18.93
N GLN A 219 -5.53 19.15 19.60
CA GLN A 219 -4.56 18.33 20.32
C GLN A 219 -3.67 17.56 19.34
N ASP A 220 -2.39 17.38 19.70
CA ASP A 220 -1.47 16.58 18.93
C ASP A 220 -1.74 15.09 19.12
N ILE A 221 -1.78 14.37 18.00
CA ILE A 221 -1.89 12.93 18.00
C ILE A 221 -0.52 12.33 18.26
N THR A 222 -0.35 11.79 19.47
CA THR A 222 0.90 11.16 19.91
C THR A 222 0.93 9.65 19.58
N PRO A 223 2.11 9.02 19.58
CA PRO A 223 2.21 7.57 19.33
C PRO A 223 1.36 6.72 20.30
N ASP A 224 1.23 7.13 21.56
CA ASP A 224 0.42 6.40 22.55
C ASP A 224 -1.07 6.42 22.20
N ILE A 225 -1.58 7.57 21.73
CA ILE A 225 -2.95 7.72 21.23
C ILE A 225 -3.15 6.79 20.02
N ILE A 226 -2.24 6.82 19.06
CA ILE A 226 -2.30 5.99 17.85
C ILE A 226 -2.41 4.50 18.16
N VAL A 227 -1.63 4.03 19.12
CA VAL A 227 -1.69 2.62 19.56
C VAL A 227 -3.04 2.27 20.18
N GLY A 228 -3.64 3.21 20.91
CA GLY A 228 -4.91 3.03 21.59
C GLY A 228 -6.14 3.01 20.68
N VAL A 229 -6.10 3.67 19.51
CA VAL A 229 -7.28 3.83 18.63
C VAL A 229 -7.30 2.86 17.44
N CYS A 230 -6.14 2.47 16.90
CA CYS A 230 -6.05 1.48 15.83
C CYS A 230 -6.06 0.06 16.41
N THR A 231 -7.23 -0.43 16.79
CA THR A 231 -7.39 -1.68 17.56
C THR A 231 -8.27 -2.74 16.90
N GLN A 232 -8.89 -2.43 15.75
CA GLN A 232 -9.77 -3.38 15.09
C GLN A 232 -8.99 -4.56 14.52
N ALA A 233 -9.53 -5.76 14.70
CA ALA A 233 -8.92 -6.99 14.22
C ALA A 233 -8.98 -7.09 12.69
N GLY A 234 -7.97 -7.70 12.10
CA GLY A 234 -7.90 -7.87 10.65
C GLY A 234 -7.72 -6.54 9.91
N ALA A 235 -8.29 -6.45 8.71
CA ALA A 235 -8.26 -5.26 7.85
C ALA A 235 -9.59 -4.50 7.96
N SER A 236 -9.95 -4.05 9.16
CA SER A 236 -11.23 -3.39 9.45
C SER A 236 -11.09 -2.01 10.08
N ASN A 237 -9.86 -1.50 10.27
CA ASN A 237 -9.71 -0.11 10.69
C ASN A 237 -9.96 0.83 9.50
N SER A 238 -10.55 1.98 9.77
CA SER A 238 -10.62 3.08 8.81
C SER A 238 -10.13 4.39 9.43
N ILE A 239 -9.69 5.31 8.59
CA ILE A 239 -9.28 6.66 8.98
C ILE A 239 -10.09 7.64 8.16
N ILE A 240 -10.73 8.58 8.82
CA ILE A 240 -11.46 9.69 8.23
C ILE A 240 -10.63 10.95 8.41
N LEU A 241 -10.29 11.61 7.32
CA LEU A 241 -9.48 12.81 7.26
C LEU A 241 -10.30 13.96 6.70
N GLY A 242 -10.53 15.01 7.49
CA GLY A 242 -11.34 16.15 7.07
C GLY A 242 -10.54 17.44 6.94
N SER A 243 -10.95 18.29 6.01
CA SER A 243 -10.41 19.63 5.82
C SER A 243 -11.49 20.65 5.42
N ARG A 244 -11.33 21.87 5.85
CA ARG A 244 -12.12 23.03 5.47
C ARG A 244 -11.47 23.86 4.37
#